data_3ad8c27710210de4cde10497c3ac64df
#
_entry.id   3ad8c27710210de4cde10497c3ac64df
#
_cell.length_a   1.000
_cell.length_b   1.000
_cell.length_c   1.000
_cell.angle_alpha   90.00
_cell.angle_beta   90.00
_cell.angle_gamma   90.00
#
_symmetry.space_group_name_H-M   'P 1'
#
loop_
_entity.id
_entity.type
_entity.pdbx_description
1 polymer ?
#
loop_
_entity_poly.entity_id
_entity_poly.type
_entity_poly.pdbx_seq_one_letter_code
_entity_poly.pdbx_strand_id
1 'polypeptide(L)'
;MRLDKARNMYKNIAGTFISLFKSRSEALTSARDADPRTFVESYFYPLLGVFAITLFVGRLIHLGTFDVAELLRYSLAKLSALILSYYLISLSFRYLFEKYFNKSFTIAKMQIYVGYILSVDIVVGMLIEFSFPEFLEALSLYIIVLLWEGSRSFLQLEEEKRLANTLMAIFVFFGIKWFVSFFFNKLIL
;
A
#
# COMPACT_ATOMS: atom_id res chain seq x y z
N MET A 1 -18.60 12.43 -20.86
CA MET A 1 -19.02 11.57 -19.73
C MET A 1 -17.95 10.55 -19.27
N ARG A 2 -17.29 9.74 -20.15
CA ARG A 2 -16.23 8.80 -19.68
C ARG A 2 -14.94 9.50 -19.22
N LEU A 3 -14.48 10.53 -19.92
CA LEU A 3 -13.27 11.29 -19.60
C LEU A 3 -13.38 12.06 -18.26
N ASP A 4 -14.55 12.63 -18.00
CA ASP A 4 -14.79 13.37 -16.75
C ASP A 4 -14.80 12.42 -15.54
N LYS A 5 -15.33 11.21 -15.67
CA LYS A 5 -15.29 10.19 -14.63
C LYS A 5 -13.84 9.75 -14.32
N ALA A 6 -13.04 9.52 -15.35
CA ALA A 6 -11.61 9.19 -15.19
C ALA A 6 -10.84 10.34 -14.52
N ARG A 7 -11.02 11.58 -14.98
CA ARG A 7 -10.39 12.78 -14.40
C ARG A 7 -10.72 12.94 -12.91
N ASN A 8 -11.99 12.77 -12.54
CA ASN A 8 -12.41 12.85 -11.14
C ASN A 8 -11.82 11.72 -10.28
N MET A 9 -11.71 10.51 -10.84
CA MET A 9 -11.08 9.37 -10.17
C MET A 9 -9.60 9.66 -9.84
N TYR A 10 -8.80 10.13 -10.81
CA TYR A 10 -7.40 10.47 -10.56
C TYR A 10 -7.22 11.66 -9.61
N LYS A 11 -8.10 12.65 -9.66
CA LYS A 11 -8.14 13.73 -8.66
C LYS A 11 -8.37 13.21 -7.25
N ASN A 12 -9.29 12.24 -7.10
CA ASN A 12 -9.56 11.62 -5.81
C ASN A 12 -8.35 10.83 -5.29
N ILE A 13 -7.65 10.07 -6.16
CA ILE A 13 -6.43 9.33 -5.78
C ILE A 13 -5.37 10.30 -5.30
N ALA A 14 -5.07 11.34 -6.08
CA ALA A 14 -4.07 12.35 -5.71
C ALA A 14 -4.47 13.10 -4.42
N GLY A 15 -5.73 13.50 -4.29
CA GLY A 15 -6.25 14.16 -3.09
C GLY A 15 -6.13 13.28 -1.85
N THR A 16 -6.53 12.03 -1.94
CA THR A 16 -6.42 11.06 -0.84
C THR A 16 -4.96 10.83 -0.47
N PHE A 17 -4.09 10.63 -1.46
CA PHE A 17 -2.66 10.46 -1.20
C PHE A 17 -2.04 11.69 -0.52
N ILE A 18 -2.32 12.89 -1.01
CA ILE A 18 -1.83 14.14 -0.39
C ILE A 18 -2.33 14.28 1.04
N SER A 19 -3.58 13.88 1.33
CA SER A 19 -4.14 13.96 2.68
C SER A 19 -3.41 13.08 3.68
N LEU A 20 -2.82 11.95 3.26
CA LEU A 20 -1.98 11.10 4.12
C LEU A 20 -0.73 11.82 4.63
N PHE A 21 -0.25 12.84 3.92
CA PHE A 21 0.91 13.65 4.35
C PHE A 21 0.49 14.92 5.10
N LYS A 22 -0.57 15.60 4.64
CA LYS A 22 -1.00 16.90 5.21
C LYS A 22 -1.85 16.74 6.47
N SER A 23 -2.79 15.81 6.46
CA SER A 23 -3.80 15.61 7.51
C SER A 23 -4.01 14.11 7.79
N ARG A 24 -2.92 13.40 8.04
CA ARG A 24 -2.91 11.94 8.21
C ARG A 24 -3.95 11.39 9.20
N SER A 25 -4.16 12.10 10.32
CA SER A 25 -5.15 11.71 11.32
C SER A 25 -6.57 11.74 10.76
N GLU A 26 -6.93 12.81 10.05
CA GLU A 26 -8.24 12.96 9.40
C GLU A 26 -8.42 11.94 8.27
N ALA A 27 -7.37 11.73 7.47
CA ALA A 27 -7.39 10.75 6.38
C ALA A 27 -7.64 9.33 6.91
N LEU A 28 -6.96 8.92 7.99
CA LEU A 28 -7.12 7.61 8.59
C LEU A 28 -8.46 7.47 9.36
N THR A 29 -8.96 8.55 9.95
CA THR A 29 -10.30 8.55 10.56
C THR A 29 -11.37 8.40 9.48
N SER A 30 -11.28 9.15 8.39
CA SER A 30 -12.19 9.00 7.24
C SER A 30 -12.10 7.61 6.60
N ALA A 31 -10.89 7.04 6.52
CA ALA A 31 -10.66 5.69 6.04
C ALA A 31 -11.39 4.63 6.89
N ARG A 32 -11.42 4.82 8.21
CA ARG A 32 -12.14 3.92 9.11
C ARG A 32 -13.63 3.87 8.79
N ASP A 33 -14.21 5.00 8.44
CA ASP A 33 -15.65 5.13 8.19
C ASP A 33 -16.01 4.86 6.71
N ALA A 34 -15.01 4.74 5.83
CA ALA A 34 -15.20 4.48 4.41
C ALA A 34 -15.87 3.13 4.13
N ASP A 35 -16.68 3.10 3.08
CA ASP A 35 -17.22 1.86 2.54
C ASP A 35 -16.12 1.05 1.82
N PRO A 36 -15.90 -0.23 2.20
CA PRO A 36 -14.83 -1.04 1.63
C PRO A 36 -14.92 -1.21 0.12
N ARG A 37 -16.12 -1.34 -0.43
CA ARG A 37 -16.31 -1.50 -1.86
C ARG A 37 -15.93 -0.23 -2.62
N THR A 38 -16.40 0.90 -2.13
CA THR A 38 -16.07 2.21 -2.72
C THR A 38 -14.57 2.48 -2.66
N PHE A 39 -13.89 2.15 -1.54
CA PHE A 39 -12.44 2.29 -1.42
C PHE A 39 -11.70 1.47 -2.48
N VAL A 40 -12.04 0.19 -2.60
CA VAL A 40 -11.35 -0.71 -3.55
C VAL A 40 -11.58 -0.28 -4.99
N GLU A 41 -12.83 0.01 -5.37
CA GLU A 41 -13.18 0.36 -6.76
C GLU A 41 -12.73 1.76 -7.18
N SER A 42 -12.75 2.74 -6.26
CA SER A 42 -12.49 4.15 -6.61
C SER A 42 -11.06 4.62 -6.28
N TYR A 43 -10.33 3.90 -5.43
CA TYR A 43 -9.00 4.29 -5.00
C TYR A 43 -7.95 3.20 -5.26
N PHE A 44 -8.12 2.02 -4.66
CA PHE A 44 -7.04 1.04 -4.61
C PHE A 44 -6.78 0.35 -5.96
N TYR A 45 -7.83 -0.13 -6.64
CA TYR A 45 -7.66 -0.75 -7.96
C TYR A 45 -7.15 0.21 -9.04
N PRO A 46 -7.65 1.45 -9.14
CA PRO A 46 -7.06 2.44 -10.05
C PRO A 46 -5.60 2.75 -9.74
N LEU A 47 -5.21 2.82 -8.46
CA LEU A 47 -3.82 3.01 -8.05
C LEU A 47 -2.93 1.83 -8.48
N LEU A 48 -3.41 0.59 -8.30
CA LEU A 48 -2.73 -0.61 -8.78
C LEU A 48 -2.60 -0.62 -10.31
N GLY A 49 -3.62 -0.16 -11.02
CA GLY A 49 -3.58 -0.03 -12.48
C GLY A 49 -2.49 0.94 -12.96
N VAL A 50 -2.39 2.11 -12.32
CA VAL A 50 -1.31 3.07 -12.60
C VAL A 50 0.05 2.45 -12.28
N PHE A 51 0.18 1.76 -11.15
CA PHE A 51 1.42 1.08 -10.77
C PHE A 51 1.83 0.01 -11.79
N ALA A 52 0.89 -0.81 -12.26
CA ALA A 52 1.16 -1.83 -13.27
C ALA A 52 1.70 -1.22 -14.57
N ILE A 53 1.12 -0.10 -15.02
CA ILE A 53 1.61 0.63 -16.19
C ILE A 53 3.01 1.19 -15.92
N THR A 54 3.24 1.74 -14.74
CA THR A 54 4.55 2.28 -14.35
C THR A 54 5.63 1.21 -14.33
N LEU A 55 5.35 0.02 -13.78
CA LEU A 55 6.28 -1.10 -13.79
C LEU A 55 6.67 -1.50 -15.22
N PHE A 56 5.70 -1.58 -16.12
CA PHE A 56 5.93 -1.95 -17.50
C PHE A 56 6.77 -0.90 -18.24
N VAL A 57 6.38 0.37 -18.14
CA VAL A 57 7.07 1.48 -18.80
C VAL A 57 8.46 1.74 -18.22
N GLY A 58 8.57 1.73 -16.88
CA GLY A 58 9.85 1.91 -16.19
C GLY A 58 10.86 0.83 -16.58
N ARG A 59 10.43 -0.44 -16.56
CA ARG A 59 11.29 -1.55 -16.98
C ARG A 59 11.70 -1.45 -18.46
N LEU A 60 10.79 -1.02 -19.33
CA LEU A 60 11.11 -0.78 -20.74
C LEU A 60 12.21 0.28 -20.92
N ILE A 61 12.15 1.36 -20.16
CA ILE A 61 13.17 2.41 -20.17
C ILE A 61 14.53 1.86 -19.72
N HIS A 62 14.57 1.03 -18.68
CA HIS A 62 15.82 0.47 -18.12
C HIS A 62 16.46 -0.58 -19.04
N LEU A 63 15.66 -1.42 -19.68
CA LEU A 63 16.20 -2.47 -20.56
C LEU A 63 16.81 -1.91 -21.84
N GLY A 64 16.30 -0.78 -22.35
CA GLY A 64 16.69 -0.25 -23.66
C GLY A 64 16.36 -1.16 -24.85
N THR A 65 15.77 -2.33 -24.59
CA THR A 65 15.34 -3.31 -25.60
C THR A 65 13.90 -3.72 -25.34
N PHE A 66 13.15 -4.01 -26.40
CA PHE A 66 11.74 -4.38 -26.27
C PHE A 66 11.58 -5.91 -26.19
N ASP A 67 11.82 -6.47 -24.99
CA ASP A 67 11.52 -7.87 -24.70
C ASP A 67 10.19 -7.95 -23.93
N VAL A 68 9.11 -8.27 -24.65
CA VAL A 68 7.76 -8.35 -24.08
C VAL A 68 7.67 -9.41 -22.99
N ALA A 69 8.36 -10.54 -23.14
CA ALA A 69 8.30 -11.65 -22.18
C ALA A 69 8.94 -11.23 -20.85
N GLU A 70 10.08 -10.57 -20.88
CA GLU A 70 10.75 -10.07 -19.68
C GLU A 70 9.92 -8.95 -19.02
N LEU A 71 9.41 -7.99 -19.79
CA LEU A 71 8.57 -6.90 -19.30
C LEU A 71 7.33 -7.42 -18.57
N LEU A 72 6.63 -8.39 -19.17
CA LEU A 72 5.45 -9.00 -18.54
C LEU A 72 5.82 -9.80 -17.28
N ARG A 73 6.86 -10.63 -17.35
CA ARG A 73 7.31 -11.43 -16.20
C ARG A 73 7.65 -10.54 -15.00
N TYR A 74 8.44 -9.48 -15.24
CA TYR A 74 8.81 -8.52 -14.19
C TYR A 74 7.58 -7.83 -13.60
N SER A 75 6.74 -7.23 -14.44
CA SER A 75 5.57 -6.47 -13.99
C SER A 75 4.55 -7.36 -13.26
N LEU A 76 4.29 -8.57 -13.77
CA LEU A 76 3.38 -9.50 -13.12
C LEU A 76 3.93 -10.00 -11.78
N ALA A 77 5.22 -10.29 -11.67
CA ALA A 77 5.80 -10.73 -10.41
C ALA A 77 5.75 -9.63 -9.34
N LYS A 78 6.11 -8.38 -9.68
CA LYS A 78 6.03 -7.23 -8.76
C LYS A 78 4.60 -6.95 -8.32
N LEU A 79 3.65 -6.95 -9.27
CA LEU A 79 2.24 -6.71 -8.98
C LEU A 79 1.65 -7.84 -8.12
N SER A 80 1.96 -9.09 -8.45
CA SER A 80 1.51 -10.25 -7.66
C SER A 80 2.08 -10.24 -6.24
N ALA A 81 3.36 -9.87 -6.08
CA ALA A 81 3.98 -9.73 -4.77
C ALA A 81 3.27 -8.65 -3.93
N LEU A 82 2.93 -7.51 -4.53
CA LEU A 82 2.20 -6.44 -3.85
C LEU A 82 0.80 -6.88 -3.43
N ILE A 83 0.05 -7.52 -4.34
CA ILE A 83 -1.31 -8.00 -4.07
C ILE A 83 -1.29 -9.07 -2.96
N LEU A 84 -0.36 -10.02 -3.04
CA LEU A 84 -0.22 -11.05 -2.01
C LEU A 84 0.15 -10.44 -0.65
N SER A 85 1.09 -9.48 -0.62
CA SER A 85 1.45 -8.74 0.59
C SER A 85 0.24 -8.01 1.19
N TYR A 86 -0.56 -7.34 0.36
CA TYR A 86 -1.78 -6.65 0.79
C TYR A 86 -2.75 -7.59 1.53
N TYR A 87 -3.02 -8.76 0.97
CA TYR A 87 -3.92 -9.73 1.60
C TYR A 87 -3.32 -10.34 2.87
N LEU A 88 -2.04 -10.75 2.84
CA LEU A 88 -1.38 -11.36 3.99
C LEU A 88 -1.24 -10.38 5.16
N ILE A 89 -0.86 -9.13 4.91
CA ILE A 89 -0.78 -8.10 5.95
C ILE A 89 -2.17 -7.82 6.55
N SER A 90 -3.20 -7.72 5.70
CA SER A 90 -4.57 -7.47 6.16
C SER A 90 -5.10 -8.59 7.06
N LEU A 91 -4.85 -9.84 6.70
CA LEU A 91 -5.21 -11.02 7.50
C LEU A 91 -4.43 -11.06 8.81
N SER A 92 -3.13 -10.81 8.75
CA SER A 92 -2.25 -10.82 9.93
C SER A 92 -2.64 -9.70 10.92
N PHE A 93 -2.92 -8.50 10.42
CA PHE A 93 -3.36 -7.39 11.25
C PHE A 93 -4.70 -7.68 11.93
N ARG A 94 -5.68 -8.22 11.17
CA ARG A 94 -6.95 -8.64 11.75
C ARG A 94 -6.73 -9.61 12.92
N TYR A 95 -5.96 -10.69 12.69
CA TYR A 95 -5.68 -11.69 13.71
C TYR A 95 -4.99 -11.11 14.94
N LEU A 96 -3.96 -10.28 14.73
CA LEU A 96 -3.18 -9.68 15.81
C LEU A 96 -4.03 -8.70 16.64
N PHE A 97 -4.84 -7.86 16.00
CA PHE A 97 -5.67 -6.89 16.69
C PHE A 97 -6.78 -7.55 17.51
N GLU A 98 -7.34 -8.63 17.00
CA GLU A 98 -8.32 -9.43 17.73
C GLU A 98 -7.66 -10.11 18.95
N LYS A 99 -6.51 -10.76 18.74
CA LYS A 99 -5.84 -11.58 19.77
C LYS A 99 -5.19 -10.76 20.89
N TYR A 100 -4.50 -9.67 20.53
CA TYR A 100 -3.64 -8.94 21.51
C TYR A 100 -4.25 -7.62 21.99
N PHE A 101 -5.15 -7.03 21.22
CA PHE A 101 -5.73 -5.72 21.57
C PHE A 101 -7.23 -5.79 21.82
N ASN A 102 -7.83 -6.97 21.71
CA ASN A 102 -9.28 -7.18 21.90
C ASN A 102 -10.13 -6.25 21.02
N LYS A 103 -9.65 -5.99 19.78
CA LYS A 103 -10.30 -5.17 18.77
C LYS A 103 -10.69 -6.04 17.60
N SER A 104 -12.01 -6.24 17.40
CA SER A 104 -12.52 -7.02 16.28
C SER A 104 -12.81 -6.11 15.08
N PHE A 105 -12.14 -6.38 13.98
CA PHE A 105 -12.36 -5.71 12.70
C PHE A 105 -12.70 -6.74 11.63
N THR A 106 -13.55 -6.34 10.69
CA THR A 106 -13.76 -7.16 9.48
C THR A 106 -12.50 -7.12 8.61
N ILE A 107 -12.26 -8.19 7.84
CA ILE A 107 -11.13 -8.21 6.90
C ILE A 107 -11.19 -7.03 5.92
N ALA A 108 -12.38 -6.65 5.47
CA ALA A 108 -12.59 -5.53 4.58
C ALA A 108 -12.13 -4.19 5.18
N LYS A 109 -12.34 -3.96 6.48
CA LYS A 109 -11.83 -2.77 7.17
C LYS A 109 -10.31 -2.80 7.28
N MET A 110 -9.71 -3.96 7.55
CA MET A 110 -8.25 -4.09 7.56
C MET A 110 -7.66 -3.87 6.16
N GLN A 111 -8.35 -4.31 5.13
CA GLN A 111 -7.95 -4.04 3.75
C GLN A 111 -7.94 -2.55 3.41
N ILE A 112 -8.91 -1.76 3.89
CA ILE A 112 -8.86 -0.30 3.75
C ILE A 112 -7.61 0.25 4.44
N TYR A 113 -7.39 -0.11 5.70
CA TYR A 113 -6.25 0.37 6.49
C TYR A 113 -4.91 0.06 5.83
N VAL A 114 -4.70 -1.20 5.47
CA VAL A 114 -3.47 -1.66 4.80
C VAL A 114 -3.32 -1.04 3.42
N GLY A 115 -4.42 -0.86 2.67
CA GLY A 115 -4.40 -0.23 1.35
C GLY A 115 -3.93 1.23 1.40
N TYR A 116 -4.36 2.00 2.40
CA TYR A 116 -3.85 3.37 2.61
C TYR A 116 -2.36 3.38 2.95
N ILE A 117 -1.90 2.47 3.80
CA ILE A 117 -0.47 2.37 4.15
C ILE A 117 0.37 1.95 2.94
N LEU A 118 -0.08 0.93 2.20
CA LEU A 118 0.60 0.46 0.98
C LEU A 118 0.61 1.50 -0.15
N SER A 119 -0.30 2.47 -0.14
CA SER A 119 -0.30 3.55 -1.15
C SER A 119 1.01 4.33 -1.15
N VAL A 120 1.64 4.51 0.01
CA VAL A 120 2.95 5.17 0.10
C VAL A 120 4.01 4.33 -0.59
N ASP A 121 4.02 3.03 -0.32
CA ASP A 121 4.95 2.08 -0.92
C ASP A 121 4.79 1.98 -2.46
N ILE A 122 3.54 1.96 -2.93
CA ILE A 122 3.22 1.97 -4.35
C ILE A 122 3.78 3.22 -5.03
N VAL A 123 3.56 4.40 -4.44
CA VAL A 123 4.03 5.67 -5.03
C VAL A 123 5.56 5.76 -5.00
N VAL A 124 6.21 5.33 -3.90
CA VAL A 124 7.67 5.24 -3.85
C VAL A 124 8.20 4.28 -4.92
N GLY A 125 7.58 3.11 -5.07
CA GLY A 125 7.91 2.17 -6.13
C GLY A 125 7.76 2.76 -7.53
N MET A 126 6.70 3.54 -7.80
CA MET A 126 6.53 4.25 -9.07
C MET A 126 7.69 5.24 -9.34
N LEU A 127 8.11 5.99 -8.33
CA LEU A 127 9.22 6.93 -8.46
C LEU A 127 10.53 6.22 -8.78
N ILE A 128 10.83 5.12 -8.11
CA ILE A 128 12.04 4.32 -8.33
C ILE A 128 12.08 3.75 -9.75
N GLU A 129 10.95 3.25 -10.26
CA GLU A 129 10.86 2.72 -11.63
C GLU A 129 11.15 3.76 -12.72
N PHE A 130 10.95 5.05 -12.45
CA PHE A 130 11.33 6.15 -13.35
C PHE A 130 12.76 6.69 -13.12
N SER A 131 13.66 5.88 -12.57
CA SER A 131 15.08 6.23 -12.35
C SER A 131 15.30 7.37 -11.36
N PHE A 132 14.38 7.59 -10.45
CA PHE A 132 14.65 8.47 -9.32
C PHE A 132 15.63 7.79 -8.35
N PRO A 133 16.46 8.58 -7.63
CA PRO A 133 17.47 8.03 -6.74
C PRO A 133 16.91 7.05 -5.70
N GLU A 134 17.63 5.95 -5.47
CA GLU A 134 17.25 4.89 -4.53
C GLU A 134 17.04 5.38 -3.09
N PHE A 135 17.65 6.53 -2.70
CA PHE A 135 17.39 7.10 -1.37
C PHE A 135 15.90 7.41 -1.12
N LEU A 136 15.09 7.51 -2.18
CA LEU A 136 13.64 7.64 -2.05
C LEU A 136 12.98 6.42 -1.39
N GLU A 137 13.65 5.26 -1.37
CA GLU A 137 13.20 4.13 -0.56
C GLU A 137 13.05 4.50 0.92
N ALA A 138 13.84 5.45 1.41
CA ALA A 138 13.70 5.98 2.77
C ALA A 138 12.33 6.61 3.02
N LEU A 139 11.62 7.09 1.98
CA LEU A 139 10.24 7.55 2.11
C LEU A 139 9.27 6.42 2.52
N SER A 140 9.61 5.17 2.25
CA SER A 140 8.83 4.02 2.74
C SER A 140 8.84 3.94 4.27
N LEU A 141 9.83 4.54 4.94
CA LEU A 141 9.84 4.65 6.40
C LEU A 141 8.68 5.52 6.93
N TYR A 142 8.09 6.36 6.07
CA TYR A 142 6.88 7.09 6.43
C TYR A 142 5.71 6.18 6.79
N ILE A 143 5.73 4.94 6.32
CA ILE A 143 4.80 3.88 6.72
C ILE A 143 4.78 3.70 8.24
N ILE A 144 5.92 3.83 8.92
CA ILE A 144 6.01 3.75 10.38
C ILE A 144 5.17 4.86 11.03
N VAL A 145 5.22 6.06 10.48
CA VAL A 145 4.42 7.20 10.95
C VAL A 145 2.92 6.92 10.75
N LEU A 146 2.55 6.33 9.61
CA LEU A 146 1.15 5.96 9.34
C LEU A 146 0.66 4.83 10.25
N LEU A 147 1.51 3.86 10.55
CA LEU A 147 1.19 2.78 11.51
C LEU A 147 0.99 3.34 12.92
N TRP A 148 1.84 4.28 13.35
CA TRP A 148 1.70 4.96 14.63
C TRP A 148 0.42 5.78 14.72
N GLU A 149 0.17 6.64 13.73
CA GLU A 149 -1.04 7.45 13.69
C GLU A 149 -2.30 6.60 13.52
N GLY A 150 -2.22 5.51 12.75
CA GLY A 150 -3.31 4.57 12.57
C GLY A 150 -3.69 3.85 13.86
N SER A 151 -2.75 3.62 14.76
CA SER A 151 -3.03 3.07 16.08
C SER A 151 -3.99 3.98 16.88
N ARG A 152 -3.89 5.28 16.71
CA ARG A 152 -4.76 6.29 17.32
C ARG A 152 -6.05 6.50 16.55
N SER A 153 -5.93 6.86 15.26
CA SER A 153 -7.03 7.40 14.47
C SER A 153 -7.92 6.32 13.89
N PHE A 154 -7.35 5.21 13.44
CA PHE A 154 -8.08 4.10 12.83
C PHE A 154 -8.49 3.04 13.86
N LEU A 155 -7.52 2.57 14.66
CA LEU A 155 -7.72 1.47 15.62
C LEU A 155 -8.28 1.95 16.97
N GLN A 156 -8.17 3.23 17.28
CA GLN A 156 -8.60 3.83 18.55
C GLN A 156 -8.05 3.07 19.76
N LEU A 157 -6.74 2.84 19.76
CA LEU A 157 -6.06 2.20 20.89
C LEU A 157 -5.73 3.22 21.98
N GLU A 158 -5.79 2.75 23.23
CA GLU A 158 -5.30 3.46 24.40
C GLU A 158 -3.80 3.77 24.25
N GLU A 159 -3.34 4.86 24.84
CA GLU A 159 -1.97 5.36 24.66
C GLU A 159 -0.91 4.33 25.06
N GLU A 160 -1.14 3.62 26.14
CA GLU A 160 -0.24 2.57 26.67
C GLU A 160 -0.03 1.42 25.67
N LYS A 161 -1.03 1.10 24.86
CA LYS A 161 -1.01 0.00 23.88
C LYS A 161 -0.46 0.39 22.52
N ARG A 162 -0.35 1.71 22.22
CA ARG A 162 0.04 2.19 20.89
C ARG A 162 1.46 1.79 20.51
N LEU A 163 2.42 1.91 21.42
CA LEU A 163 3.80 1.56 21.14
C LEU A 163 3.93 0.08 20.78
N ALA A 164 3.38 -0.80 21.63
CA ALA A 164 3.41 -2.23 21.38
C ALA A 164 2.73 -2.62 20.05
N ASN A 165 1.57 -2.01 19.78
CA ASN A 165 0.86 -2.21 18.52
C ASN A 165 1.70 -1.77 17.31
N THR A 166 2.29 -0.59 17.37
CA THR A 166 3.07 -0.05 16.26
C THR A 166 4.30 -0.89 15.98
N LEU A 167 5.04 -1.29 17.02
CA LEU A 167 6.19 -2.18 16.84
C LEU A 167 5.80 -3.52 16.21
N MET A 168 4.70 -4.13 16.70
CA MET A 168 4.20 -5.37 16.13
C MET A 168 3.73 -5.19 14.67
N ALA A 169 3.03 -4.10 14.37
CA ALA A 169 2.58 -3.79 13.03
C ALA A 169 3.75 -3.55 12.05
N ILE A 170 4.81 -2.86 12.49
CA ILE A 170 6.05 -2.69 11.72
C ILE A 170 6.66 -4.05 11.37
N PHE A 171 6.83 -4.93 12.39
CA PHE A 171 7.42 -6.25 12.19
C PHE A 171 6.64 -7.08 11.19
N VAL A 172 5.33 -7.09 11.32
CA VAL A 172 4.44 -7.86 10.41
C VAL A 172 4.44 -7.25 9.02
N PHE A 173 4.32 -5.93 8.90
CA PHE A 173 4.27 -5.26 7.61
C PHE A 173 5.55 -5.48 6.81
N PHE A 174 6.69 -5.12 7.36
CA PHE A 174 7.97 -5.25 6.67
C PHE A 174 8.42 -6.71 6.54
N GLY A 175 8.14 -7.55 7.54
CA GLY A 175 8.44 -8.98 7.50
C GLY A 175 7.71 -9.70 6.38
N ILE A 176 6.40 -9.49 6.24
CA ILE A 176 5.61 -10.08 5.15
C ILE A 176 6.07 -9.55 3.79
N LYS A 177 6.25 -8.22 3.67
CA LYS A 177 6.75 -7.64 2.42
C LYS A 177 8.09 -8.21 2.00
N TRP A 178 9.05 -8.28 2.93
CA TRP A 178 10.37 -8.85 2.67
C TRP A 178 10.27 -10.30 2.22
N PHE A 179 9.51 -11.12 2.95
CA PHE A 179 9.33 -12.54 2.63
C PHE A 179 8.71 -12.75 1.25
N VAL A 180 7.61 -12.04 0.96
CA VAL A 180 6.91 -12.14 -0.33
C VAL A 180 7.80 -11.65 -1.47
N SER A 181 8.46 -10.51 -1.30
CA SER A 181 9.38 -9.97 -2.31
C SER A 181 10.56 -10.90 -2.58
N PHE A 182 11.14 -11.51 -1.54
CA PHE A 182 12.20 -12.49 -1.69
C PHE A 182 11.76 -13.70 -2.53
N PHE A 183 10.55 -14.20 -2.28
CA PHE A 183 10.00 -15.33 -3.04
C PHE A 183 9.78 -14.97 -4.51
N PHE A 184 9.15 -13.83 -4.79
CA PHE A 184 8.88 -13.40 -6.17
C PHE A 184 10.14 -12.97 -6.93
N ASN A 185 11.12 -12.37 -6.27
CA ASN A 185 12.39 -12.06 -6.91
C ASN A 185 13.12 -13.30 -7.45
N LYS A 186 13.02 -14.44 -6.74
CA LYS A 186 13.56 -15.73 -7.24
C LYS A 186 12.81 -16.27 -8.45
N LEU A 187 11.57 -15.83 -8.70
CA LEU A 187 10.81 -16.23 -9.89
C LEU A 187 11.14 -15.38 -11.12
N ILE A 188 11.72 -14.18 -10.89
CA ILE A 188 12.11 -13.24 -11.97
C ILE A 188 13.52 -13.59 -12.49
N LEU A 189 14.40 -14.04 -11.61
CA LEU A 189 15.78 -14.47 -11.93
C LEU A 189 15.78 -15.87 -12.55
#